data_a8095dcaaa9e16f6632bb2b9b62b5785
#
_entry.id   a8095dcaaa9e16f6632bb2b9b62b5785
#
_cell.length_a   1.000
_cell.length_b   1.000
_cell.length_c   1.000
_cell.angle_alpha   90.00
_cell.angle_beta   90.00
_cell.angle_gamma   90.00
#
_symmetry.space_group_name_H-M   'P 1'
#
loop_
_entity.id
_entity.type
_entity.pdbx_description
1 polymer ?
#
loop_
_entity_poly.entity_id
_entity_poly.type
_entity_poly.pdbx_seq_one_letter_code
_entity_poly.pdbx_strand_id
1 'polypeptide(L)'
;MIEVRIYTIHEGRRDEFVKLFDEVLLPAQREFGLDVLGQFLSLDDDQTFVWLRRFDSQEERRRKWDEFYGSDLWRQQLGPRANPLMKDSSNVIVVEPTPGSAIQ
;
A
#
# COMPACT_ATOMS: atom_id res chain seq x y z
N MET A 1 13.61 3.95 5.62
CA MET A 1 12.52 4.86 5.17
C MET A 1 11.26 4.03 5.02
N ILE A 2 10.16 4.54 5.55
CA ILE A 2 8.86 3.85 5.55
C ILE A 2 7.82 4.77 4.94
N GLU A 3 7.01 4.25 4.02
CA GLU A 3 5.79 4.92 3.57
C GLU A 3 4.66 4.53 4.51
N VAL A 4 3.97 5.52 5.07
CA VAL A 4 2.70 5.34 5.76
C VAL A 4 1.61 5.76 4.78
N ARG A 5 0.85 4.81 4.27
CA ARG A 5 -0.16 5.04 3.24
C ARG A 5 -1.54 4.95 3.87
N ILE A 6 -2.26 6.05 3.83
CA ILE A 6 -3.58 6.18 4.47
C ILE A 6 -4.61 6.35 3.36
N TYR A 7 -5.37 5.29 3.09
CA TYR A 7 -6.36 5.27 2.02
C TYR A 7 -7.76 5.43 2.57
N THR A 8 -8.58 6.16 1.84
CA THR A 8 -10.03 6.18 2.05
C THR A 8 -10.66 5.29 0.99
N ILE A 9 -11.33 4.23 1.44
CA ILE A 9 -12.04 3.31 0.55
C ILE A 9 -13.49 3.78 0.44
N HIS A 10 -14.12 3.56 -0.71
CA HIS A 10 -15.52 3.92 -0.88
C HIS A 10 -16.40 3.23 0.16
N GLU A 11 -17.45 3.91 0.60
CA GLU A 11 -18.37 3.42 1.61
C GLU A 11 -18.90 2.02 1.26
N GLY A 12 -18.84 1.11 2.22
CA GLY A 12 -19.30 -0.27 2.06
C GLY A 12 -18.34 -1.18 1.28
N ARG A 13 -17.18 -0.68 0.84
CA ARG A 13 -16.26 -1.45 -0.01
C ARG A 13 -14.96 -1.85 0.71
N ARG A 14 -14.80 -1.50 1.99
CA ARG A 14 -13.53 -1.78 2.69
C ARG A 14 -13.23 -3.26 2.85
N ASP A 15 -14.21 -4.09 3.17
CA ASP A 15 -14.01 -5.53 3.29
C ASP A 15 -13.56 -6.15 1.96
N GLU A 16 -14.15 -5.73 0.86
CA GLU A 16 -13.75 -6.14 -0.48
C GLU A 16 -12.32 -5.73 -0.79
N PHE A 17 -11.94 -4.50 -0.42
CA PHE A 17 -10.59 -4.00 -0.62
C PHE A 17 -9.56 -4.78 0.21
N VAL A 18 -9.87 -5.06 1.47
CA VAL A 18 -9.00 -5.85 2.36
C VAL A 18 -8.74 -7.23 1.75
N LYS A 19 -9.78 -7.89 1.26
CA LYS A 19 -9.64 -9.19 0.63
C LYS A 19 -8.77 -9.12 -0.62
N LEU A 20 -9.00 -8.14 -1.48
CA LEU A 20 -8.18 -7.91 -2.67
C LEU A 20 -6.72 -7.64 -2.29
N PHE A 21 -6.50 -6.79 -1.28
CA PHE A 21 -5.15 -6.46 -0.85
C PHE A 21 -4.43 -7.68 -0.30
N ASP A 22 -5.02 -8.36 0.68
CA ASP A 22 -4.36 -9.49 1.36
C ASP A 22 -4.12 -10.67 0.42
N GLU A 23 -5.06 -10.98 -0.45
CA GLU A 23 -5.00 -12.17 -1.31
C GLU A 23 -4.31 -11.94 -2.65
N VAL A 24 -4.28 -10.71 -3.15
CA VAL A 24 -3.81 -10.41 -4.51
C VAL A 24 -2.72 -9.35 -4.53
N LEU A 25 -2.98 -8.16 -3.99
CA LEU A 25 -2.02 -7.04 -4.09
C LEU A 25 -0.77 -7.28 -3.25
N LEU A 26 -0.91 -7.86 -2.06
CA LEU A 26 0.21 -8.14 -1.18
C LEU A 26 1.18 -9.17 -1.78
N PRO A 27 0.72 -10.35 -2.23
CA PRO A 27 1.62 -11.30 -2.89
C PRO A 27 2.29 -10.74 -4.14
N ALA A 28 1.55 -9.97 -4.95
CA ALA A 28 2.11 -9.35 -6.16
C ALA A 28 3.22 -8.36 -5.83
N GLN A 29 3.03 -7.52 -4.81
CA GLN A 29 4.06 -6.58 -4.37
C GLN A 29 5.30 -7.30 -3.88
N ARG A 30 5.13 -8.38 -3.12
CA ARG A 30 6.25 -9.18 -2.62
C ARG A 30 7.06 -9.81 -3.76
N GLU A 31 6.42 -10.27 -4.82
CA GLU A 31 7.11 -10.79 -6.01
C GLU A 31 7.96 -9.73 -6.70
N PHE A 32 7.52 -8.46 -6.66
CA PHE A 32 8.30 -7.33 -7.18
C PHE A 32 9.37 -6.84 -6.19
N GLY A 33 9.53 -7.51 -5.04
CA GLY A 33 10.52 -7.12 -4.05
C GLY A 33 10.11 -5.94 -3.18
N LEU A 34 8.82 -5.59 -3.15
CA LEU A 34 8.30 -4.56 -2.27
C LEU A 34 8.07 -5.12 -0.86
N ASP A 35 8.58 -4.43 0.14
CA ASP A 35 8.55 -4.87 1.53
C ASP A 35 7.37 -4.23 2.28
N VAL A 36 6.23 -4.89 2.21
CA VAL A 36 5.02 -4.47 2.94
C VAL A 36 5.13 -4.95 4.38
N LEU A 37 5.16 -4.01 5.33
CA LEU A 37 5.34 -4.30 6.75
C LEU A 37 4.05 -4.70 7.45
N GLY A 38 2.92 -4.20 6.99
CA GLY A 38 1.63 -4.50 7.58
C GLY A 38 0.52 -3.63 7.03
N GLN A 39 -0.70 -4.06 7.26
CA GLN A 39 -1.91 -3.36 6.87
C GLN A 39 -2.91 -3.35 8.01
N PHE A 40 -3.67 -2.27 8.12
CA PHE A 40 -4.47 -1.96 9.29
C PHE A 40 -5.80 -1.32 8.90
N LEU A 41 -6.81 -1.54 9.73
CA LEU A 41 -8.12 -0.89 9.60
C LEU A 41 -8.32 0.11 10.72
N SER A 42 -8.86 1.28 10.40
CA SER A 42 -9.33 2.21 11.45
C SER A 42 -10.48 1.56 12.22
N LEU A 43 -10.47 1.75 13.53
CA LEU A 43 -11.60 1.38 14.39
C LEU A 43 -12.57 2.55 14.59
N ASP A 44 -12.19 3.76 14.16
CA ASP A 44 -13.00 4.97 14.34
C ASP A 44 -13.97 5.21 13.17
N ASP A 45 -13.69 4.61 12.02
CA ASP A 45 -14.54 4.69 10.82
C ASP A 45 -14.47 3.37 10.04
N ASP A 46 -15.31 3.24 9.03
CA ASP A 46 -15.39 2.03 8.20
C ASP A 46 -14.83 2.17 6.79
N GLN A 47 -14.07 3.25 6.53
CA GLN A 47 -13.52 3.55 5.21
C GLN A 47 -11.99 3.63 5.16
N THR A 48 -11.34 3.85 6.31
CA THR A 48 -9.87 4.05 6.34
C THR A 48 -9.12 2.73 6.39
N PHE A 49 -8.18 2.61 5.46
CA PHE A 49 -7.24 1.49 5.36
C PHE A 49 -5.82 2.06 5.42
N VAL A 50 -4.98 1.56 6.32
CA VAL A 50 -3.60 2.03 6.50
C VAL A 50 -2.66 0.89 6.23
N TRP A 51 -1.58 1.14 5.48
CA TRP A 51 -0.54 0.15 5.28
C TRP A 51 0.84 0.78 5.22
N LEU A 52 1.84 -0.01 5.55
CA LEU A 52 3.22 0.42 5.66
C LEU A 52 4.09 -0.34 4.67
N ARG A 53 5.00 0.38 4.02
CA ARG A 53 5.93 -0.21 3.06
C ARG A 53 7.33 0.39 3.28
N ARG A 54 8.35 -0.46 3.39
CA ARG A 54 9.72 -0.05 3.68
C ARG A 54 10.60 -0.07 2.45
N PHE A 55 11.51 0.90 2.38
CA PHE A 55 12.54 0.99 1.35
C PHE A 55 13.89 1.34 2.00
N ASP A 56 14.99 0.90 1.38
CA ASP A 56 16.33 1.21 1.85
C ASP A 56 16.73 2.66 1.56
N SER A 57 16.21 3.21 0.45
CA SER A 57 16.54 4.55 -0.01
C SER A 57 15.44 5.14 -0.87
N GLN A 58 15.51 6.46 -1.12
CA GLN A 58 14.59 7.13 -2.03
C GLN A 58 14.78 6.64 -3.47
N GLU A 59 16.00 6.31 -3.88
CA GLU A 59 16.26 5.75 -5.21
C GLU A 59 15.59 4.38 -5.37
N GLU A 60 15.74 3.51 -4.37
CA GLU A 60 15.10 2.20 -4.37
C GLU A 60 13.58 2.34 -4.40
N ARG A 61 13.03 3.25 -3.60
CA ARG A 61 11.60 3.52 -3.57
C ARG A 61 11.07 3.89 -4.96
N ARG A 62 11.75 4.84 -5.63
CA ARG A 62 11.35 5.28 -6.98
C ARG A 62 11.46 4.14 -7.98
N ARG A 63 12.56 3.41 -7.97
CA ARG A 63 12.80 2.30 -8.91
C ARG A 63 11.75 1.20 -8.76
N LYS A 64 11.53 0.73 -7.53
CA LYS A 64 10.54 -0.33 -7.28
C LYS A 64 9.12 0.12 -7.54
N TRP A 65 8.82 1.38 -7.22
CA TRP A 65 7.52 1.98 -7.51
C TRP A 65 7.25 1.98 -9.01
N ASP A 66 8.21 2.44 -9.80
CA ASP A 66 8.09 2.49 -11.26
C ASP A 66 7.97 1.07 -11.86
N GLU A 67 8.74 0.12 -11.36
CA GLU A 67 8.69 -1.26 -11.83
C GLU A 67 7.32 -1.89 -11.57
N PHE A 68 6.75 -1.69 -10.39
CA PHE A 68 5.47 -2.30 -10.04
C PHE A 68 4.30 -1.62 -10.72
N TYR A 69 4.17 -0.30 -10.53
CA TYR A 69 3.02 0.45 -11.07
C TYR A 69 3.11 0.70 -12.58
N GLY A 70 4.30 0.60 -13.17
CA GLY A 70 4.50 0.62 -14.60
C GLY A 70 4.40 -0.75 -15.27
N SER A 71 4.24 -1.83 -14.50
CA SER A 71 4.14 -3.19 -15.03
C SER A 71 2.81 -3.43 -15.74
N ASP A 72 2.82 -4.36 -16.69
CA ASP A 72 1.58 -4.81 -17.35
C ASP A 72 0.62 -5.43 -16.33
N LEU A 73 1.15 -6.16 -15.35
CA LEU A 73 0.34 -6.75 -14.29
C LEU A 73 -0.51 -5.70 -13.57
N TRP A 74 0.13 -4.59 -13.13
CA TRP A 74 -0.62 -3.52 -12.47
C TRP A 74 -1.57 -2.82 -13.43
N ARG A 75 -1.04 -2.37 -14.56
CA ARG A 75 -1.80 -1.53 -15.51
C ARG A 75 -3.00 -2.24 -16.11
N GLN A 76 -2.88 -3.53 -16.43
CA GLN A 76 -3.91 -4.29 -17.13
C GLN A 76 -4.79 -5.13 -16.21
N GLN A 77 -4.31 -5.50 -15.02
CA GLN A 77 -5.01 -6.42 -14.14
C GLN A 77 -5.31 -5.86 -12.76
N LEU A 78 -4.29 -5.48 -11.99
CA LEU A 78 -4.46 -5.12 -10.58
C LEU A 78 -5.04 -3.72 -10.38
N GLY A 79 -4.52 -2.73 -11.09
CA GLY A 79 -5.01 -1.36 -11.03
C GLY A 79 -6.50 -1.23 -11.36
N PRO A 80 -6.98 -1.84 -12.45
CA PRO A 80 -8.40 -1.84 -12.79
C PRO A 80 -9.30 -2.47 -11.72
N ARG A 81 -8.77 -3.38 -10.89
CA ARG A 81 -9.51 -3.98 -9.77
C ARG A 81 -9.45 -3.12 -8.51
N ALA A 82 -8.30 -2.52 -8.22
CA ALA A 82 -8.07 -1.77 -6.99
C ALA A 82 -8.58 -0.33 -7.06
N ASN A 83 -8.31 0.37 -8.15
CA ASN A 83 -8.61 1.80 -8.28
C ASN A 83 -10.09 2.14 -8.06
N PRO A 84 -11.05 1.38 -8.58
CA PRO A 84 -12.47 1.69 -8.37
C PRO A 84 -12.92 1.60 -6.91
N LEU A 85 -12.19 0.88 -6.06
CA LEU A 85 -12.51 0.73 -4.64
C LEU A 85 -11.99 1.89 -3.80
N MET A 86 -10.96 2.59 -4.28
CA MET A 86 -10.29 3.65 -3.54
C MET A 86 -10.90 5.01 -3.87
N LYS A 87 -11.44 5.66 -2.85
CA LYS A 87 -11.93 7.04 -2.97
C LYS A 87 -10.78 8.03 -2.98
N ASP A 88 -9.76 7.81 -2.12
CA ASP A 88 -8.56 8.62 -2.04
C ASP A 88 -7.38 7.76 -1.62
N SER A 89 -6.33 7.74 -2.43
CA SER A 89 -5.08 7.04 -2.17
C SER A 89 -3.88 7.99 -2.13
N SER A 90 -4.12 9.30 -2.06
CA SER A 90 -3.06 10.31 -2.16
C SER A 90 -2.40 10.66 -0.83
N ASN A 91 -2.97 10.24 0.31
CA ASN A 91 -2.42 10.55 1.62
C ASN A 91 -1.28 9.58 1.97
N VAL A 92 -0.06 10.00 1.68
CA VAL A 92 1.16 9.22 1.93
C VAL A 92 2.14 10.08 2.72
N ILE A 93 2.61 9.55 3.84
CA ILE A 93 3.64 10.17 4.67
C ILE A 93 4.90 9.31 4.57
N VAL A 94 6.03 9.92 4.24
CA VAL A 94 7.32 9.22 4.22
C VAL A 94 8.03 9.56 5.51
N VAL A 95 8.40 8.52 6.26
CA VAL A 95 8.98 8.67 7.61
C VAL A 95 10.26 7.86 7.73
N GLU A 96 11.04 8.19 8.73
CA GLU A 96 12.25 7.48 9.09
C GLU A 96 12.12 7.03 10.54
N PRO A 97 12.41 5.75 10.87
CA PRO A 97 12.33 5.30 12.26
C PRO A 97 13.31 6.05 13.13
N THR A 98 12.91 6.37 14.36
CA THR A 98 13.86 6.86 15.37
C THR A 98 14.78 5.72 15.81
N PRO A 99 15.97 6.02 16.39
CA PRO A 99 16.87 4.97 16.88
C PRO A 99 16.23 4.00 17.88
N GLY A 100 15.25 4.47 18.65
CA GLY A 100 14.55 3.65 19.65
C GLY A 100 13.29 2.98 19.16
N SER A 101 12.94 3.11 17.87
CA SER A 101 11.71 2.51 17.33
C SER A 101 11.84 0.98 17.23
N ALA A 102 10.77 0.28 17.63
CA ALA A 102 10.68 -1.18 17.46
C ALA A 102 10.64 -1.57 16.00
N ILE A 103 10.12 -0.68 15.14
CA ILE A 103 10.10 -0.87 13.68
C ILE A 103 11.23 -0.03 13.10
N GLN A 104 12.15 -0.69 12.44
CA GLN A 104 13.31 -0.03 11.82
C GLN A 104 13.20 -0.10 10.26
#